data_040d1b692fff970ec62b055ef708027c
#
_entry.id   040d1b692fff970ec62b055ef708027c
#
_cell.length_a   1.000
_cell.length_b   1.000
_cell.length_c   1.000
_cell.angle_alpha   90.00
_cell.angle_beta   90.00
_cell.angle_gamma   90.00
#
_symmetry.space_group_name_H-M   'P 1'
#
loop_
_entity.id
_entity.type
_entity.pdbx_description
1 polymer ?
#
loop_
_entity_poly.entity_id
_entity_poly.type
_entity_poly.pdbx_seq_one_letter_code
_entity_poly.pdbx_strand_id
1 'polypeptide(L)'
;QTVPQFTLGTSTVDSVPQTTVVPVQQPPVQVVEHTTVYEESTRGMTRPERRAYRAKLYAQKIDSLVQSRDYMFFPNSMQEVPGGMIRSIYTDYYFFGMFIDHIGVHLPTERGITQYLYVLNFDSPSLSDYRAERLAWGWRISFGFADGDMAYHAGFEVSTATGETVLTLTAPDLVMRYVG
;
A
#
# COMPACT_ATOMS: atom_id res chain seq x y z
N GLN A 1 2.63 62.30 -45.12
CA GLN A 1 2.83 61.16 -44.23
C GLN A 1 1.48 60.73 -43.74
N THR A 2 0.95 59.63 -44.34
CA THR A 2 -0.39 59.11 -44.13
C THR A 2 -0.32 58.03 -43.08
N VAL A 3 -1.04 58.19 -42.00
CA VAL A 3 -1.18 57.22 -40.91
C VAL A 3 -2.29 56.21 -41.27
N PRO A 4 -2.09 54.89 -41.25
CA PRO A 4 -3.18 53.95 -41.50
C PRO A 4 -4.05 53.81 -40.24
N GLN A 5 -5.36 53.96 -40.39
CA GLN A 5 -6.37 53.67 -39.39
C GLN A 5 -6.60 52.16 -39.37
N PHE A 6 -6.48 51.55 -38.18
CA PHE A 6 -6.90 50.17 -37.93
C PHE A 6 -8.39 50.13 -37.57
N THR A 7 -9.16 49.42 -38.38
CA THR A 7 -10.54 49.12 -38.09
C THR A 7 -10.61 47.90 -37.15
N LEU A 8 -11.19 48.06 -35.97
CA LEU A 8 -11.52 46.97 -35.04
C LEU A 8 -12.68 46.11 -35.60
N GLY A 9 -12.35 44.90 -35.98
CA GLY A 9 -13.35 43.88 -36.32
C GLY A 9 -14.04 43.36 -35.05
N THR A 10 -15.35 43.47 -35.05
CA THR A 10 -16.23 42.86 -34.04
C THR A 10 -16.19 41.34 -34.16
N SER A 11 -15.55 40.66 -33.18
CA SER A 11 -15.59 39.22 -33.05
C SER A 11 -16.96 38.81 -32.45
N THR A 12 -17.71 38.08 -33.22
CA THR A 12 -18.89 37.34 -32.79
C THR A 12 -18.47 36.27 -31.78
N VAL A 13 -19.02 36.37 -30.59
CA VAL A 13 -18.81 35.38 -29.54
C VAL A 13 -19.63 34.14 -29.88
N ASP A 14 -18.94 33.07 -30.33
CA ASP A 14 -19.52 31.75 -30.49
C ASP A 14 -19.96 31.19 -29.13
N SER A 15 -21.21 30.82 -29.04
CA SER A 15 -21.84 30.25 -27.86
C SER A 15 -21.24 28.88 -27.59
N VAL A 16 -20.46 28.76 -26.53
CA VAL A 16 -19.99 27.48 -25.99
C VAL A 16 -21.18 26.69 -25.45
N PRO A 17 -21.41 25.43 -25.87
CA PRO A 17 -22.49 24.62 -25.33
C PRO A 17 -22.20 24.33 -23.85
N GLN A 18 -23.12 24.72 -22.97
CA GLN A 18 -23.08 24.37 -21.55
C GLN A 18 -23.25 22.85 -21.40
N THR A 19 -22.20 22.18 -21.09
CA THR A 19 -22.24 20.76 -20.67
C THR A 19 -22.92 20.70 -19.31
N THR A 20 -24.13 20.21 -19.28
CA THR A 20 -24.89 19.94 -18.06
C THR A 20 -24.17 18.78 -17.32
N VAL A 21 -23.43 19.11 -16.28
CA VAL A 21 -22.84 18.11 -15.39
C VAL A 21 -23.98 17.49 -14.58
N VAL A 22 -24.35 16.27 -14.95
CA VAL A 22 -25.27 15.45 -14.15
C VAL A 22 -24.51 15.05 -12.89
N PRO A 23 -24.99 15.35 -11.67
CA PRO A 23 -24.32 14.90 -10.46
C PRO A 23 -24.39 13.37 -10.41
N VAL A 24 -23.23 12.73 -10.48
CA VAL A 24 -23.10 11.30 -10.20
C VAL A 24 -23.41 11.11 -8.73
N GLN A 25 -24.59 10.58 -8.43
CA GLN A 25 -24.92 10.11 -7.09
C GLN A 25 -24.00 8.95 -6.75
N GLN A 26 -23.03 9.19 -5.88
CA GLN A 26 -22.26 8.12 -5.26
C GLN A 26 -23.22 7.25 -4.44
N PRO A 27 -23.20 5.93 -4.61
CA PRO A 27 -24.00 5.06 -3.76
C PRO A 27 -23.59 5.27 -2.30
N PRO A 28 -24.54 5.22 -1.35
CA PRO A 28 -24.21 5.40 0.06
C PRO A 28 -23.22 4.31 0.49
N VAL A 29 -22.08 4.76 1.01
CA VAL A 29 -21.07 3.85 1.60
C VAL A 29 -21.75 3.15 2.79
N GLN A 30 -22.01 1.85 2.65
CA GLN A 30 -22.58 1.01 3.71
C GLN A 30 -21.49 0.70 4.75
N VAL A 31 -21.25 1.63 5.66
CA VAL A 31 -20.32 1.45 6.79
C VAL A 31 -20.98 0.77 8.00
N VAL A 32 -22.28 0.47 7.94
CA VAL A 32 -23.10 0.17 9.13
C VAL A 32 -23.16 -1.34 9.47
N GLU A 33 -22.85 -2.26 8.55
CA GLU A 33 -23.14 -3.68 8.79
C GLU A 33 -22.13 -4.41 9.71
N HIS A 34 -20.86 -4.01 9.72
CA HIS A 34 -19.85 -4.72 10.50
C HIS A 34 -19.94 -4.49 12.02
N THR A 35 -20.40 -3.32 12.45
CA THR A 35 -20.49 -2.99 13.89
C THR A 35 -21.65 -3.69 14.55
N THR A 36 -22.81 -3.76 13.90
CA THR A 36 -24.03 -4.42 14.41
C THR A 36 -23.86 -5.93 14.54
N VAL A 37 -23.27 -6.60 13.56
CA VAL A 37 -23.01 -8.05 13.60
C VAL A 37 -22.03 -8.40 14.72
N TYR A 38 -21.01 -7.56 14.94
CA TYR A 38 -20.07 -7.75 16.04
C TYR A 38 -20.71 -7.64 17.41
N GLU A 39 -21.55 -6.63 17.65
CA GLU A 39 -22.24 -6.42 18.92
C GLU A 39 -23.20 -7.56 19.25
N GLU A 40 -23.93 -8.06 18.26
CA GLU A 40 -24.86 -9.17 18.43
C GLU A 40 -24.13 -10.48 18.75
N SER A 41 -23.03 -10.79 18.10
CA SER A 41 -22.24 -12.00 18.30
C SER A 41 -21.46 -12.03 19.62
N THR A 42 -21.23 -10.86 20.25
CA THR A 42 -20.52 -10.77 21.54
C THR A 42 -21.45 -10.61 22.75
N ARG A 43 -22.78 -10.63 22.52
CA ARG A 43 -23.78 -10.49 23.57
C ARG A 43 -23.73 -11.69 24.51
N GLY A 44 -23.54 -11.45 25.82
CA GLY A 44 -23.42 -12.49 26.82
C GLY A 44 -22.02 -13.04 27.08
N MET A 45 -21.03 -12.67 26.27
CA MET A 45 -19.65 -13.06 26.49
C MET A 45 -19.01 -12.30 27.67
N THR A 46 -18.18 -12.99 28.44
CA THR A 46 -17.33 -12.37 29.45
C THR A 46 -16.22 -11.53 28.80
N ARG A 47 -15.56 -10.67 29.58
CA ARG A 47 -14.45 -9.83 29.07
C ARG A 47 -13.31 -10.64 28.43
N PRO A 48 -12.83 -11.76 28.99
CA PRO A 48 -11.79 -12.58 28.36
C PRO A 48 -12.29 -13.26 27.08
N GLU A 49 -13.54 -13.74 27.05
CA GLU A 49 -14.11 -14.35 25.84
C GLU A 49 -14.23 -13.35 24.69
N ARG A 50 -14.67 -12.12 24.96
CA ARG A 50 -14.71 -11.06 23.96
C ARG A 50 -13.33 -10.71 23.43
N ARG A 51 -12.29 -10.73 24.29
CA ARG A 51 -10.90 -10.49 23.86
C ARG A 51 -10.41 -11.62 22.95
N ALA A 52 -10.66 -12.88 23.32
CA ALA A 52 -10.30 -14.04 22.51
C ALA A 52 -11.03 -14.04 21.15
N TYR A 53 -12.32 -13.70 21.15
CA TYR A 53 -13.13 -13.60 19.93
C TYR A 53 -12.57 -12.53 18.96
N ARG A 54 -12.25 -11.32 19.47
CA ARG A 54 -11.63 -10.26 18.66
C ARG A 54 -10.29 -10.70 18.07
N ALA A 55 -9.44 -11.34 18.87
CA ALA A 55 -8.15 -11.84 18.41
C ALA A 55 -8.32 -12.87 17.29
N LYS A 56 -9.32 -13.77 17.40
CA LYS A 56 -9.67 -14.73 16.35
C LYS A 56 -10.12 -14.04 15.07
N LEU A 57 -11.03 -13.07 15.16
CA LEU A 57 -11.51 -12.31 13.99
C LEU A 57 -10.38 -11.54 13.31
N TYR A 58 -9.50 -10.96 14.10
CA TYR A 58 -8.33 -10.24 13.59
C TYR A 58 -7.38 -11.18 12.84
N ALA A 59 -7.07 -12.35 13.42
CA ALA A 59 -6.26 -13.35 12.76
C ALA A 59 -6.89 -13.82 11.44
N GLN A 60 -8.21 -14.07 11.42
CA GLN A 60 -8.94 -14.43 10.20
C GLN A 60 -8.87 -13.33 9.13
N LYS A 61 -8.93 -12.05 9.54
CA LYS A 61 -8.78 -10.93 8.60
C LYS A 61 -7.39 -10.92 7.97
N ILE A 62 -6.33 -11.13 8.76
CA ILE A 62 -4.96 -11.23 8.23
C ILE A 62 -4.85 -12.44 7.29
N ASP A 63 -5.38 -13.60 7.66
CA ASP A 63 -5.39 -14.80 6.81
C ASP A 63 -6.06 -14.50 5.46
N SER A 64 -7.21 -13.82 5.47
CA SER A 64 -7.95 -13.42 4.27
C SER A 64 -7.15 -12.44 3.38
N LEU A 65 -6.50 -11.45 3.97
CA LEU A 65 -5.67 -10.48 3.25
C LEU A 65 -4.50 -11.16 2.53
N VAL A 66 -3.79 -12.05 3.23
CA VAL A 66 -2.67 -12.79 2.64
C VAL A 66 -3.14 -13.70 1.49
N GLN A 67 -4.28 -14.39 1.67
CA GLN A 67 -4.84 -15.27 0.65
C GLN A 67 -5.38 -14.54 -0.57
N SER A 68 -5.91 -13.32 -0.40
CA SER A 68 -6.42 -12.52 -1.52
C SER A 68 -5.32 -12.00 -2.44
N ARG A 69 -4.08 -11.88 -1.96
CA ARG A 69 -2.96 -11.21 -2.65
C ARG A 69 -3.29 -9.77 -3.06
N ASP A 70 -4.12 -9.12 -2.26
CA ASP A 70 -4.53 -7.73 -2.47
C ASP A 70 -4.41 -7.01 -1.13
N TYR A 71 -3.24 -6.40 -0.89
CA TYR A 71 -2.91 -5.73 0.37
C TYR A 71 -1.82 -4.69 0.19
N MET A 72 -1.80 -3.74 1.10
CA MET A 72 -0.74 -2.74 1.22
C MET A 72 -0.04 -2.87 2.57
N PHE A 73 1.28 -2.75 2.54
CA PHE A 73 2.14 -2.66 3.71
C PHE A 73 2.69 -1.24 3.84
N PHE A 74 2.56 -0.66 5.01
CA PHE A 74 3.07 0.68 5.35
C PHE A 74 4.19 0.56 6.38
N PRO A 75 5.45 0.85 6.00
CA PRO A 75 6.56 0.76 6.93
C PRO A 75 6.56 1.94 7.91
N ASN A 76 6.85 1.65 9.18
CA ASN A 76 7.12 2.66 10.21
C ASN A 76 8.61 2.77 10.58
N SER A 77 9.42 1.82 10.13
CA SER A 77 10.87 1.89 10.22
C SER A 77 11.56 1.13 9.09
N MET A 78 12.82 1.48 8.83
CA MET A 78 13.68 0.83 7.85
C MET A 78 15.11 0.67 8.36
N GLN A 79 15.84 -0.29 7.78
CA GLN A 79 17.23 -0.56 8.06
C GLN A 79 17.90 -1.20 6.84
N GLU A 80 19.07 -0.73 6.45
CA GLU A 80 19.94 -1.45 5.51
C GLU A 80 20.60 -2.63 6.22
N VAL A 81 20.68 -3.78 5.58
CA VAL A 81 21.23 -5.01 6.14
C VAL A 81 22.43 -5.48 5.29
N PRO A 82 23.57 -5.85 5.89
CA PRO A 82 23.87 -5.79 7.33
C PRO A 82 24.41 -4.41 7.76
N GLY A 83 24.14 -4.06 9.00
CA GLY A 83 24.89 -3.00 9.70
C GLY A 83 24.40 -1.56 9.55
N GLY A 84 23.33 -1.31 8.78
CA GLY A 84 22.71 0.00 8.69
C GLY A 84 22.01 0.42 9.98
N MET A 85 21.80 1.73 10.15
CA MET A 85 21.06 2.28 11.30
C MET A 85 19.56 2.10 11.10
N ILE A 86 18.83 1.82 12.17
CA ILE A 86 17.36 1.83 12.15
C ILE A 86 16.90 3.27 12.06
N ARG A 87 16.07 3.57 11.04
CA ARG A 87 15.43 4.87 10.84
C ARG A 87 13.92 4.77 10.93
N SER A 88 13.31 5.65 11.69
CA SER A 88 11.85 5.75 11.78
C SER A 88 11.28 6.46 10.56
N ILE A 89 10.10 5.99 10.12
CA ILE A 89 9.30 6.56 9.04
C ILE A 89 8.00 7.05 9.69
N TYR A 90 7.71 8.36 9.56
CA TYR A 90 6.58 9.02 10.23
C TYR A 90 5.46 9.42 9.26
N THR A 91 5.44 8.79 8.09
CA THR A 91 4.45 9.10 7.05
C THR A 91 3.90 7.81 6.43
N ASP A 92 2.65 7.83 6.04
CA ASP A 92 1.96 6.80 5.27
C ASP A 92 2.16 6.95 3.75
N TYR A 93 3.03 7.89 3.33
CA TYR A 93 3.38 8.10 1.93
C TYR A 93 4.13 6.92 1.33
N TYR A 94 4.94 6.22 2.13
CA TYR A 94 5.71 5.06 1.69
C TYR A 94 4.92 3.78 1.88
N PHE A 95 4.90 2.93 0.85
CA PHE A 95 4.17 1.67 0.89
C PHE A 95 4.81 0.60 0.00
N PHE A 96 4.46 -0.64 0.26
CA PHE A 96 4.61 -1.77 -0.64
C PHE A 96 3.22 -2.36 -0.88
N GLY A 97 2.74 -2.31 -2.12
CA GLY A 97 1.43 -2.83 -2.52
C GLY A 97 1.58 -4.13 -3.30
N MET A 98 0.86 -5.16 -2.89
CA MET A 98 0.56 -6.31 -3.72
C MET A 98 -0.87 -6.15 -4.22
N PHE A 99 -1.05 -6.05 -5.52
CA PHE A 99 -2.32 -5.93 -6.18
C PHE A 99 -2.55 -7.15 -7.08
N ILE A 100 -3.75 -7.34 -7.56
CA ILE A 100 -4.12 -8.53 -8.37
C ILE A 100 -3.29 -8.63 -9.65
N ASP A 101 -2.95 -7.51 -10.26
CA ASP A 101 -2.31 -7.39 -11.57
C ASP A 101 -0.88 -6.81 -11.55
N HIS A 102 -0.44 -6.24 -10.43
CA HIS A 102 0.88 -5.62 -10.32
C HIS A 102 1.37 -5.53 -8.87
N ILE A 103 2.63 -5.18 -8.72
CA ILE A 103 3.27 -4.85 -7.43
C ILE A 103 3.64 -3.38 -7.48
N GLY A 104 3.13 -2.57 -6.56
CA GLY A 104 3.50 -1.16 -6.40
C GLY A 104 4.56 -1.00 -5.32
N VAL A 105 5.68 -0.35 -5.66
CA VAL A 105 6.77 -0.08 -4.71
C VAL A 105 6.98 1.41 -4.59
N HIS A 106 6.81 1.93 -3.40
CA HIS A 106 7.16 3.31 -3.04
C HIS A 106 7.84 3.30 -1.68
N LEU A 107 9.12 2.92 -1.65
CA LEU A 107 9.86 2.69 -0.41
C LEU A 107 11.13 3.53 -0.34
N PRO A 108 11.42 4.16 0.82
CA PRO A 108 12.68 4.84 1.03
C PRO A 108 13.80 3.81 1.20
N THR A 109 14.96 4.09 0.64
CA THR A 109 16.16 3.26 0.79
C THR A 109 17.36 4.10 1.18
N GLU A 110 18.35 3.46 1.80
CA GLU A 110 19.68 4.03 2.00
C GLU A 110 20.68 3.27 1.14
N ARG A 111 21.59 3.98 0.51
CA ARG A 111 22.74 3.38 -0.17
C ARG A 111 24.02 3.97 0.44
N GLY A 112 24.71 3.16 1.22
CA GLY A 112 26.03 3.50 1.79
C GLY A 112 25.97 4.63 2.84
N ILE A 113 27.09 5.36 2.96
CA ILE A 113 27.31 6.39 3.99
C ILE A 113 26.62 7.73 3.65
N THR A 114 25.97 7.84 2.49
CA THR A 114 25.34 9.07 2.05
C THR A 114 24.09 9.39 2.86
N GLN A 115 23.97 10.64 3.30
CA GLN A 115 22.82 11.15 4.08
C GLN A 115 21.53 11.29 3.26
N TYR A 116 21.53 10.85 2.00
CA TYR A 116 20.40 11.00 1.11
C TYR A 116 19.57 9.71 1.07
N LEU A 117 18.29 9.85 1.38
CA LEU A 117 17.29 8.81 1.16
C LEU A 117 16.99 8.74 -0.34
N TYR A 118 17.17 7.56 -0.91
CA TYR A 118 16.64 7.25 -2.23
C TYR A 118 15.26 6.63 -2.07
N VAL A 119 14.37 6.87 -3.02
CA VAL A 119 13.04 6.28 -3.05
C VAL A 119 12.97 5.33 -4.23
N LEU A 120 12.69 4.06 -3.96
CA LEU A 120 12.23 3.12 -4.97
C LEU A 120 10.80 3.51 -5.30
N ASN A 121 10.52 3.83 -6.55
CA ASN A 121 9.19 4.26 -6.98
C ASN A 121 8.89 3.70 -8.37
N PHE A 122 8.22 2.54 -8.39
CA PHE A 122 7.85 1.86 -9.64
C PHE A 122 6.70 0.88 -9.43
N ASP A 123 6.04 0.52 -10.51
CA ASP A 123 5.07 -0.55 -10.58
C ASP A 123 5.64 -1.71 -11.41
N SER A 124 5.55 -2.93 -10.89
CA SER A 124 6.01 -4.14 -11.56
C SER A 124 4.81 -5.03 -11.93
N PRO A 125 4.62 -5.35 -13.20
CA PRO A 125 3.61 -6.33 -13.63
C PRO A 125 4.10 -7.78 -13.47
N SER A 126 5.38 -7.98 -13.11
CA SER A 126 5.98 -9.29 -12.98
C SER A 126 5.86 -9.83 -11.55
N LEU A 127 5.47 -11.09 -11.45
CA LEU A 127 5.44 -11.83 -10.19
C LEU A 127 5.96 -13.24 -10.45
N SER A 128 7.01 -13.65 -9.75
CA SER A 128 7.61 -14.99 -9.87
C SER A 128 7.75 -15.65 -8.51
N ASP A 129 7.72 -16.98 -8.50
CA ASP A 129 8.02 -17.82 -7.34
C ASP A 129 7.24 -17.47 -6.06
N TYR A 130 5.99 -17.03 -6.21
CA TYR A 130 5.15 -16.69 -5.08
C TYR A 130 4.91 -17.91 -4.17
N ARG A 131 5.27 -17.78 -2.90
CA ARG A 131 5.04 -18.77 -1.85
C ARG A 131 4.47 -18.08 -0.62
N ALA A 132 3.40 -18.63 -0.08
CA ALA A 132 2.82 -18.20 1.18
C ALA A 132 2.66 -19.41 2.09
N GLU A 133 3.36 -19.40 3.22
CA GLU A 133 3.37 -20.48 4.20
C GLU A 133 2.69 -19.99 5.49
N ARG A 134 1.68 -20.73 5.96
CA ARG A 134 1.02 -20.46 7.24
C ARG A 134 1.80 -21.14 8.36
N LEU A 135 2.29 -20.34 9.29
CA LEU A 135 3.03 -20.77 10.46
C LEU A 135 2.16 -20.61 11.74
N ALA A 136 2.61 -21.18 12.85
CA ALA A 136 1.87 -21.11 14.13
C ALA A 136 1.67 -19.65 14.62
N TRP A 137 2.62 -18.76 14.31
CA TRP A 137 2.59 -17.36 14.73
C TRP A 137 2.06 -16.40 13.66
N GLY A 138 1.96 -16.83 12.39
CA GLY A 138 1.57 -15.93 11.32
C GLY A 138 1.85 -16.49 9.94
N TRP A 139 2.29 -15.63 9.03
CA TRP A 139 2.61 -15.98 7.65
C TRP A 139 4.05 -15.65 7.30
N ARG A 140 4.64 -16.50 6.48
CA ARG A 140 5.86 -16.21 5.72
C ARG A 140 5.49 -16.20 4.24
N ILE A 141 5.79 -15.08 3.56
CA ILE A 141 5.47 -14.90 2.14
C ILE A 141 6.75 -14.52 1.44
N SER A 142 7.02 -15.10 0.28
CA SER A 142 8.18 -14.75 -0.54
C SER A 142 7.83 -14.79 -2.01
N PHE A 143 8.42 -13.87 -2.79
CA PHE A 143 8.25 -13.80 -4.24
C PHE A 143 9.33 -12.93 -4.89
N GLY A 144 9.54 -13.14 -6.20
CA GLY A 144 10.37 -12.30 -7.02
C GLY A 144 9.54 -11.37 -7.91
N PHE A 145 10.12 -10.23 -8.26
CA PHE A 145 9.56 -9.26 -9.21
C PHE A 145 10.71 -8.45 -9.84
N ALA A 146 10.42 -7.62 -10.83
CA ALA A 146 11.46 -6.86 -11.54
C ALA A 146 10.99 -5.44 -11.87
N ASP A 147 11.95 -4.53 -11.97
CA ASP A 147 11.81 -3.20 -12.56
C ASP A 147 12.85 -3.08 -13.69
N GLY A 148 12.40 -3.16 -14.94
CA GLY A 148 13.29 -3.30 -16.08
C GLY A 148 14.20 -4.53 -15.95
N ASP A 149 15.51 -4.31 -15.96
CA ASP A 149 16.53 -5.36 -15.81
C ASP A 149 16.89 -5.64 -14.33
N MET A 150 16.35 -4.88 -13.38
CA MET A 150 16.62 -5.03 -11.97
C MET A 150 15.68 -6.05 -11.34
N ALA A 151 16.23 -7.17 -10.86
CA ALA A 151 15.48 -8.19 -10.16
C ALA A 151 15.42 -7.87 -8.65
N TYR A 152 14.24 -8.03 -8.07
CA TYR A 152 13.98 -7.89 -6.63
C TYR A 152 13.41 -9.18 -6.06
N HIS A 153 13.66 -9.42 -4.80
CA HIS A 153 13.01 -10.46 -4.01
C HIS A 153 12.43 -9.86 -2.73
N ALA A 154 11.14 -10.07 -2.50
CA ALA A 154 10.46 -9.68 -1.28
C ALA A 154 10.21 -10.89 -0.39
N GLY A 155 10.51 -10.74 0.90
CA GLY A 155 10.16 -11.69 1.95
C GLY A 155 9.37 -10.99 3.05
N PHE A 156 8.13 -11.43 3.29
CA PHE A 156 7.30 -10.91 4.37
C PHE A 156 7.18 -11.92 5.52
N GLU A 157 7.22 -11.40 6.73
CA GLU A 157 6.84 -12.11 7.95
C GLU A 157 5.72 -11.32 8.62
N VAL A 158 4.51 -11.91 8.68
CA VAL A 158 3.29 -11.24 9.16
C VAL A 158 2.77 -11.93 10.41
N SER A 159 2.71 -11.24 11.53
CA SER A 159 2.12 -11.75 12.78
C SER A 159 0.60 -11.69 12.72
N THR A 160 -0.08 -12.82 12.87
CA THR A 160 -1.55 -12.84 12.93
C THR A 160 -2.11 -12.37 14.27
N ALA A 161 -1.28 -12.28 15.30
CA ALA A 161 -1.70 -11.80 16.61
C ALA A 161 -1.70 -10.26 16.70
N THR A 162 -0.74 -9.60 16.08
CA THR A 162 -0.53 -8.15 16.16
C THR A 162 -0.71 -7.41 14.84
N GLY A 163 -0.60 -8.12 13.70
CA GLY A 163 -0.51 -7.52 12.36
C GLY A 163 0.87 -6.95 12.05
N GLU A 164 1.78 -6.94 13.01
CA GLU A 164 3.15 -6.48 12.77
C GLU A 164 3.79 -7.28 11.63
N THR A 165 4.35 -6.55 10.70
CA THR A 165 4.88 -7.11 9.47
C THR A 165 6.32 -6.67 9.28
N VAL A 166 7.18 -7.62 8.96
CA VAL A 166 8.56 -7.38 8.55
C VAL A 166 8.69 -7.71 7.07
N LEU A 167 9.09 -6.72 6.28
CA LEU A 167 9.47 -6.90 4.88
C LEU A 167 10.99 -6.86 4.75
N THR A 168 11.56 -7.90 4.16
CA THR A 168 12.94 -7.91 3.68
C THR A 168 12.92 -7.80 2.16
N LEU A 169 13.45 -6.70 1.63
CA LEU A 169 13.58 -6.45 0.19
C LEU A 169 15.03 -6.62 -0.21
N THR A 170 15.28 -7.52 -1.14
CA THR A 170 16.63 -7.85 -1.64
C THR A 170 16.73 -7.52 -3.12
N ALA A 171 17.78 -6.81 -3.50
CA ALA A 171 18.23 -6.59 -4.87
C ALA A 171 19.73 -6.94 -4.95
N PRO A 172 20.36 -7.00 -6.13
CA PRO A 172 21.76 -7.41 -6.27
C PRO A 172 22.75 -6.60 -5.43
N ASP A 173 22.46 -5.33 -5.20
CA ASP A 173 23.32 -4.37 -4.48
C ASP A 173 22.65 -3.76 -3.23
N LEU A 174 21.51 -4.29 -2.81
CA LEU A 174 20.70 -3.70 -1.74
C LEU A 174 19.95 -4.78 -0.96
N VAL A 175 20.05 -4.72 0.36
CA VAL A 175 19.15 -5.48 1.24
C VAL A 175 18.60 -4.53 2.29
N MET A 176 17.28 -4.34 2.24
CA MET A 176 16.55 -3.47 3.17
C MET A 176 15.57 -4.28 4.01
N ARG A 177 15.49 -3.95 5.28
CA ARG A 177 14.48 -4.47 6.20
C ARG A 177 13.56 -3.34 6.62
N TYR A 178 12.27 -3.56 6.47
CA TYR A 178 11.21 -2.63 6.89
C TYR A 178 10.34 -3.31 7.94
N VAL A 179 9.86 -2.54 8.93
CA VAL A 179 8.88 -2.99 9.92
C VAL A 179 7.69 -2.04 9.89
N GLY A 180 6.47 -2.59 9.91
CA GLY A 180 5.24 -1.82 9.85
C GLY A 180 4.00 -2.57 10.32
#